data_ea357cf351d09a0b00f1bd99a8d677ed
#
_entry.id   ea357cf351d09a0b00f1bd99a8d677ed
#
_cell.length_a   1.000
_cell.length_b   1.000
_cell.length_c   1.000
_cell.angle_alpha   90.00
_cell.angle_beta   90.00
_cell.angle_gamma   90.00
#
_symmetry.space_group_name_H-M   'P 1'
#
loop_
_entity.id
_entity.type
_entity.pdbx_description
1 polymer ?
#
loop_
_entity_poly.entity_id
_entity_poly.type
_entity_poly.pdbx_seq_one_letter_code
_entity_poly.pdbx_strand_id
1 'polypeptide(L)'
;MLFFLAYLFSPLVEVLVKIKIPRWLAISIVFIGIGVTLTVALWYLVPLIWKQLVYARDSIPAGIHWINAELLPWISSTFHVQQMEIDTDQMSKAVMDYVQTNYSADSIQAVLLKLAQSGLNFIQIGGTVVLIPIIAFYFLLDWDRMLQNLRRLIPRPYEATTLQIVRECHSVLGAFVKGQFLVMLLLGVVYAVGLQLIGLEVGLIIGMVAGLASIIPYLGFAVGIIAAVIASLFQFGMDWTHLLLVGVVFMIGQAVEAIFCSHSYSVIKLVFHLLQLYLLF
;
A
#
# COMPACT_ATOMS: atom_id res chain seq x y z
N MET A 1 -14.02 -4.83 5.74
CA MET A 1 -12.99 -5.30 4.78
C MET A 1 -13.60 -6.12 3.64
N LEU A 2 -14.42 -7.15 3.90
CA LEU A 2 -15.08 -8.00 2.87
C LEU A 2 -15.98 -7.22 1.92
N PHE A 3 -16.78 -6.29 2.45
CA PHE A 3 -17.62 -5.38 1.67
C PHE A 3 -16.81 -4.54 0.67
N PHE A 4 -15.64 -4.06 1.09
CA PHE A 4 -14.74 -3.27 0.26
C PHE A 4 -14.14 -4.10 -0.89
N LEU A 5 -13.73 -5.33 -0.60
CA LEU A 5 -13.25 -6.27 -1.64
C LEU A 5 -14.34 -6.60 -2.65
N ALA A 6 -15.54 -6.92 -2.17
CA ALA A 6 -16.69 -7.19 -3.04
C ALA A 6 -17.01 -5.99 -3.93
N TYR A 7 -16.95 -4.79 -3.37
CA TYR A 7 -17.16 -3.54 -4.07
C TYR A 7 -16.10 -3.26 -5.13
N LEU A 8 -14.82 -3.50 -4.81
CA LEU A 8 -13.70 -3.30 -5.72
C LEU A 8 -13.77 -4.24 -6.93
N PHE A 9 -14.22 -5.49 -6.72
CA PHE A 9 -14.27 -6.51 -7.77
C PHE A 9 -15.60 -6.55 -8.54
N SER A 10 -16.66 -5.92 -8.02
CA SER A 10 -17.97 -5.82 -8.69
C SER A 10 -17.88 -5.41 -10.17
N PRO A 11 -17.11 -4.36 -10.57
CA PRO A 11 -17.05 -3.96 -11.97
C PRO A 11 -16.39 -5.00 -12.89
N LEU A 12 -15.43 -5.78 -12.39
CA LEU A 12 -14.81 -6.86 -13.16
C LEU A 12 -15.81 -7.98 -13.42
N VAL A 13 -16.60 -8.33 -12.40
CA VAL A 13 -17.68 -9.32 -12.51
C VAL A 13 -18.76 -8.84 -13.50
N GLU A 14 -19.16 -7.56 -13.41
CA GLU A 14 -20.18 -6.99 -14.32
C GLU A 14 -19.74 -7.01 -15.79
N VAL A 15 -18.46 -6.76 -16.08
CA VAL A 15 -17.93 -6.87 -17.45
C VAL A 15 -18.08 -8.29 -17.99
N LEU A 16 -17.76 -9.30 -17.18
CA LEU A 16 -17.92 -10.71 -17.57
C LEU A 16 -19.38 -11.12 -17.73
N VAL A 17 -20.26 -10.64 -16.86
CA VAL A 17 -21.71 -10.88 -16.97
C VAL A 17 -22.30 -10.24 -18.23
N LYS A 18 -21.82 -9.07 -18.67
CA LYS A 18 -22.20 -8.44 -19.94
C LYS A 18 -21.87 -9.29 -21.17
N ILE A 19 -20.84 -10.14 -21.07
CA ILE A 19 -20.43 -11.10 -22.14
C ILE A 19 -21.28 -12.39 -22.07
N LYS A 20 -22.40 -12.38 -21.33
CA LYS A 20 -23.34 -13.51 -21.14
C LYS A 20 -22.79 -14.68 -20.32
N ILE A 21 -21.73 -14.47 -19.53
CA ILE A 21 -21.25 -15.48 -18.57
C ILE A 21 -22.19 -15.47 -17.35
N PRO A 22 -22.66 -16.62 -16.86
CA PRO A 22 -23.48 -16.68 -15.65
C PRO A 22 -22.71 -16.13 -14.45
N ARG A 23 -23.39 -15.37 -13.58
CA ARG A 23 -22.79 -14.57 -12.50
C ARG A 23 -21.85 -15.37 -11.60
N TRP A 24 -22.23 -16.61 -11.23
CA TRP A 24 -21.37 -17.47 -10.40
C TRP A 24 -20.05 -17.84 -11.06
N LEU A 25 -20.05 -18.11 -12.38
CA LEU A 25 -18.82 -18.34 -13.15
C LEU A 25 -17.98 -17.08 -13.28
N ALA A 26 -18.60 -15.93 -13.54
CA ALA A 26 -17.90 -14.64 -13.63
C ALA A 26 -17.17 -14.33 -12.31
N ILE A 27 -17.81 -14.53 -11.16
CA ILE A 27 -17.20 -14.34 -9.84
C ILE A 27 -16.03 -15.32 -9.66
N SER A 28 -16.22 -16.61 -9.97
CA SER A 28 -15.16 -17.62 -9.86
C SER A 28 -13.95 -17.28 -10.73
N ILE A 29 -14.15 -16.86 -11.98
CA ILE A 29 -13.08 -16.46 -12.89
C ILE A 29 -12.29 -15.26 -12.33
N VAL A 30 -12.99 -14.25 -11.81
CA VAL A 30 -12.36 -13.08 -11.21
C VAL A 30 -11.52 -13.47 -9.99
N PHE A 31 -12.06 -14.29 -9.08
CA PHE A 31 -11.31 -14.75 -7.90
C PHE A 31 -10.10 -15.61 -8.25
N ILE A 32 -10.24 -16.54 -9.17
CA ILE A 32 -9.12 -17.36 -9.64
C ILE A 32 -8.09 -16.49 -10.34
N GLY A 33 -8.50 -15.57 -11.22
CA GLY A 33 -7.61 -14.64 -11.89
C GLY A 33 -6.80 -13.78 -10.92
N ILE A 34 -7.45 -13.22 -9.90
CA ILE A 34 -6.78 -12.45 -8.85
C ILE A 34 -5.84 -13.34 -8.03
N GLY A 35 -6.29 -14.54 -7.64
CA GLY A 35 -5.48 -15.49 -6.90
C GLY A 35 -4.21 -15.89 -7.66
N VAL A 36 -4.33 -16.19 -8.95
CA VAL A 36 -3.18 -16.49 -9.82
C VAL A 36 -2.26 -15.28 -9.94
N THR A 37 -2.81 -14.09 -10.20
CA THR A 37 -2.03 -12.86 -10.31
C THR A 37 -1.25 -12.56 -9.04
N LEU A 38 -1.90 -12.67 -7.87
CA LEU A 38 -1.25 -12.49 -6.57
C LEU A 38 -0.16 -13.54 -6.32
N THR A 39 -0.43 -14.81 -6.65
CA THR A 39 0.55 -15.89 -6.48
C THR A 39 1.77 -15.66 -7.34
N VAL A 40 1.59 -15.31 -8.61
CA VAL A 40 2.69 -14.99 -9.53
C VAL A 40 3.45 -13.75 -9.06
N ALA A 41 2.73 -12.69 -8.65
CA ALA A 41 3.35 -11.48 -8.12
C ALA A 41 4.20 -11.79 -6.89
N LEU A 42 3.68 -12.53 -5.92
CA LEU A 42 4.42 -12.93 -4.72
C LEU A 42 5.62 -13.80 -5.07
N TRP A 43 5.50 -14.72 -6.02
CA TRP A 43 6.60 -15.58 -6.45
C TRP A 43 7.80 -14.78 -6.96
N TYR A 44 7.56 -13.69 -7.69
CA TYR A 44 8.62 -12.81 -8.19
C TYR A 44 9.07 -11.76 -7.17
N LEU A 45 8.14 -11.16 -6.43
CA LEU A 45 8.44 -10.07 -5.52
C LEU A 45 9.11 -10.54 -4.23
N VAL A 46 8.71 -11.67 -3.67
CA VAL A 46 9.25 -12.15 -2.39
C VAL A 46 10.77 -12.38 -2.46
N PRO A 47 11.35 -13.09 -3.45
CA PRO A 47 12.81 -13.25 -3.54
C PRO A 47 13.54 -11.91 -3.76
N LEU A 48 12.92 -10.99 -4.51
CA LEU A 48 13.51 -9.68 -4.79
C LEU A 48 13.53 -8.81 -3.54
N ILE A 49 12.42 -8.75 -2.81
CA ILE A 49 12.33 -8.06 -1.51
C ILE A 49 13.32 -8.66 -0.51
N TRP A 50 13.43 -10.00 -0.49
CA TRP A 50 14.37 -10.68 0.40
C TRP A 50 15.81 -10.25 0.16
N LYS A 51 16.25 -10.19 -1.11
CA LYS A 51 17.59 -9.69 -1.46
C LYS A 51 17.82 -8.26 -0.97
N GLN A 52 16.83 -7.38 -1.15
CA GLN A 52 16.94 -5.99 -0.70
C GLN A 52 16.96 -5.86 0.83
N LEU A 53 16.20 -6.69 1.55
CA LEU A 53 16.25 -6.74 3.02
C LEU A 53 17.61 -7.20 3.55
N VAL A 54 18.20 -8.23 2.93
CA VAL A 54 19.55 -8.69 3.28
C VAL A 54 20.57 -7.59 3.04
N TYR A 55 20.51 -6.93 1.88
CA TYR A 55 21.37 -5.79 1.57
C TYR A 55 21.22 -4.65 2.58
N ALA A 56 19.98 -4.26 2.90
CA ALA A 56 19.71 -3.21 3.89
C ALA A 56 20.32 -3.57 5.26
N ARG A 57 20.16 -4.83 5.71
CA ARG A 57 20.76 -5.32 6.94
C ARG A 57 22.27 -5.20 6.93
N ASP A 58 22.91 -5.65 5.85
CA ASP A 58 24.37 -5.69 5.72
C ASP A 58 24.97 -4.28 5.55
N SER A 59 24.15 -3.30 5.12
CA SER A 59 24.55 -1.88 5.00
C SER A 59 24.45 -1.09 6.31
N ILE A 60 23.76 -1.62 7.35
CA ILE A 60 23.57 -0.92 8.63
C ILE A 60 24.93 -0.51 9.27
N PRO A 61 25.94 -1.38 9.40
CA PRO A 61 27.23 -1.01 10.00
C PRO A 61 27.93 0.13 9.23
N ALA A 62 27.91 0.06 7.89
CA ALA A 62 28.48 1.10 7.04
C ALA A 62 27.76 2.45 7.23
N GLY A 63 26.43 2.42 7.35
CA GLY A 63 25.63 3.62 7.63
C GLY A 63 25.94 4.25 8.98
N ILE A 64 26.10 3.45 10.04
CA ILE A 64 26.47 3.93 11.36
C ILE A 64 27.88 4.56 11.33
N HIS A 65 28.82 3.91 10.62
CA HIS A 65 30.16 4.44 10.44
C HIS A 65 30.17 5.79 9.70
N TRP A 66 29.37 5.93 8.66
CA TRP A 66 29.18 7.17 7.93
C TRP A 66 28.60 8.29 8.80
N ILE A 67 27.60 7.98 9.65
CA ILE A 67 27.04 8.96 10.61
C ILE A 67 28.12 9.53 11.51
N ASN A 68 29.00 8.68 12.06
CA ASN A 68 30.08 9.13 12.94
C ASN A 68 31.19 9.86 12.19
N ALA A 69 31.53 9.42 10.97
CA ALA A 69 32.64 9.96 10.21
C ALA A 69 32.35 11.31 9.51
N GLU A 70 31.10 11.48 9.05
CA GLU A 70 30.71 12.63 8.22
C GLU A 70 29.59 13.47 8.82
N LEU A 71 28.49 12.82 9.25
CA LEU A 71 27.28 13.53 9.67
C LEU A 71 27.48 14.26 11.01
N LEU A 72 28.01 13.57 12.02
CA LEU A 72 28.25 14.17 13.34
C LEU A 72 29.26 15.31 13.34
N PRO A 73 30.42 15.20 12.65
CA PRO A 73 31.33 16.33 12.51
C PRO A 73 30.72 17.52 11.78
N TRP A 74 29.92 17.27 10.73
CA TRP A 74 29.22 18.32 10.00
C TRP A 74 28.19 19.04 10.88
N ILE A 75 27.39 18.29 11.67
CA ILE A 75 26.42 18.87 12.63
C ILE A 75 27.14 19.66 13.70
N SER A 76 28.22 19.12 14.28
CA SER A 76 28.97 19.81 15.34
C SER A 76 29.61 21.10 14.85
N SER A 77 30.14 21.12 13.63
CA SER A 77 30.73 22.32 13.02
C SER A 77 29.69 23.39 12.67
N THR A 78 28.48 22.97 12.22
CA THR A 78 27.44 23.89 11.75
C THR A 78 26.63 24.47 12.92
N PHE A 79 26.33 23.66 13.93
CA PHE A 79 25.46 24.04 15.06
C PHE A 79 26.21 24.32 16.35
N HIS A 80 27.55 24.23 16.37
CA HIS A 80 28.42 24.47 17.56
C HIS A 80 27.99 23.63 18.78
N VAL A 81 27.48 22.41 18.56
CA VAL A 81 27.11 21.47 19.60
C VAL A 81 28.32 20.65 19.99
N GLN A 82 28.47 20.35 21.30
CA GLN A 82 29.54 19.45 21.76
C GLN A 82 29.51 18.12 20.99
N GLN A 83 30.72 17.64 20.61
CA GLN A 83 30.85 16.35 19.90
C GLN A 83 30.22 15.24 20.71
N MET A 84 29.12 14.71 20.18
CA MET A 84 28.43 13.54 20.68
C MET A 84 29.07 12.34 19.98
N GLU A 85 30.00 11.64 20.62
CA GLU A 85 30.46 10.35 20.10
C GLU A 85 29.39 9.31 20.38
N ILE A 86 28.79 8.81 19.30
CA ILE A 86 27.93 7.64 19.38
C ILE A 86 28.86 6.43 19.35
N ASP A 87 28.84 5.64 20.42
CA ASP A 87 29.58 4.38 20.46
C ASP A 87 29.08 3.44 19.36
N THR A 88 29.78 3.48 18.23
CA THR A 88 29.44 2.75 16.99
C THR A 88 29.39 1.26 17.23
N ASP A 89 30.27 0.76 18.12
CA ASP A 89 30.37 -0.68 18.39
C ASP A 89 29.19 -1.19 19.23
N GLN A 90 28.76 -0.42 20.23
CA GLN A 90 27.59 -0.77 21.03
C GLN A 90 26.30 -0.65 20.21
N MET A 91 26.17 0.41 19.42
CA MET A 91 24.97 0.65 18.63
C MET A 91 24.85 -0.35 17.47
N SER A 92 25.96 -0.65 16.77
CA SER A 92 25.97 -1.65 15.71
C SER A 92 25.65 -3.05 16.26
N LYS A 93 26.22 -3.41 17.42
CA LYS A 93 25.92 -4.68 18.10
C LYS A 93 24.46 -4.74 18.55
N ALA A 94 23.93 -3.68 19.17
CA ALA A 94 22.55 -3.65 19.62
C ALA A 94 21.55 -3.74 18.45
N VAL A 95 21.80 -3.03 17.36
CA VAL A 95 20.96 -3.10 16.14
C VAL A 95 21.10 -4.46 15.47
N MET A 96 22.32 -4.99 15.36
CA MET A 96 22.57 -6.30 14.75
C MET A 96 21.96 -7.44 15.58
N ASP A 97 22.05 -7.36 16.90
CA ASP A 97 21.46 -8.32 17.84
C ASP A 97 19.92 -8.27 17.76
N TYR A 98 19.35 -7.06 17.69
CA TYR A 98 17.91 -6.90 17.50
C TYR A 98 17.42 -7.45 16.15
N VAL A 99 18.16 -7.17 15.07
CA VAL A 99 17.86 -7.67 13.72
C VAL A 99 18.05 -9.18 13.64
N GLN A 100 19.16 -9.72 14.20
CA GLN A 100 19.39 -11.17 14.22
C GLN A 100 18.35 -11.91 15.06
N THR A 101 17.97 -11.35 16.21
CA THR A 101 16.99 -11.98 17.10
C THR A 101 15.58 -11.98 16.49
N ASN A 102 15.21 -10.90 15.79
CA ASN A 102 13.84 -10.75 15.31
C ASN A 102 13.64 -11.08 13.82
N TYR A 103 14.71 -10.97 13.00
CA TYR A 103 14.62 -11.07 11.53
C TYR A 103 15.68 -12.02 10.92
N SER A 104 16.24 -12.98 11.69
CA SER A 104 17.13 -13.98 11.13
C SER A 104 16.35 -14.97 10.24
N ALA A 105 17.06 -15.59 9.30
CA ALA A 105 16.49 -16.68 8.49
C ALA A 105 15.94 -17.82 9.40
N ASP A 106 16.61 -18.06 10.53
CA ASP A 106 16.17 -19.03 11.53
C ASP A 106 14.88 -18.59 12.23
N SER A 107 14.69 -17.28 12.46
CA SER A 107 13.44 -16.73 13.02
C SER A 107 12.28 -16.91 12.06
N ILE A 108 12.48 -16.72 10.77
CA ILE A 108 11.46 -16.94 9.74
C ILE A 108 11.18 -18.44 9.61
N GLN A 109 12.21 -19.27 9.61
CA GLN A 109 12.07 -20.72 9.61
C GLN A 109 11.39 -21.21 10.91
N ALA A 110 11.73 -20.63 12.06
CA ALA A 110 11.07 -20.91 13.33
C ALA A 110 9.60 -20.44 13.34
N VAL A 111 9.28 -19.30 12.73
CA VAL A 111 7.88 -18.85 12.54
C VAL A 111 7.14 -19.79 11.60
N LEU A 112 7.74 -20.18 10.47
CA LEU A 112 7.17 -21.17 9.56
C LEU A 112 7.00 -22.54 10.21
N LEU A 113 7.98 -23.01 11.00
CA LEU A 113 7.91 -24.25 11.77
C LEU A 113 6.89 -24.13 12.90
N LYS A 114 6.82 -23.00 13.61
CA LYS A 114 5.75 -22.74 14.60
C LYS A 114 4.39 -22.70 13.95
N LEU A 115 4.23 -22.09 12.78
CA LEU A 115 3.00 -22.13 12.00
C LEU A 115 2.65 -23.55 11.57
N ALA A 116 3.63 -24.34 11.12
CA ALA A 116 3.43 -25.74 10.74
C ALA A 116 3.15 -26.67 11.94
N GLN A 117 3.78 -26.41 13.10
CA GLN A 117 3.60 -27.19 14.33
C GLN A 117 2.35 -26.80 15.11
N SER A 118 1.89 -25.56 15.00
CA SER A 118 0.65 -25.10 15.63
C SER A 118 -0.55 -25.44 14.76
N GLY A 119 -0.93 -26.71 14.68
CA GLY A 119 -2.09 -27.14 13.91
C GLY A 119 -3.38 -26.32 14.18
N LEU A 120 -3.54 -25.76 15.38
CA LEU A 120 -4.64 -24.85 15.74
C LEU A 120 -4.48 -23.46 15.07
N ASN A 121 -3.26 -22.91 14.99
CA ASN A 121 -3.01 -21.65 14.32
C ASN A 121 -3.12 -21.79 12.79
N PHE A 122 -2.76 -22.94 12.24
CA PHE A 122 -2.95 -23.24 10.82
C PHE A 122 -4.42 -23.31 10.45
N ILE A 123 -5.26 -23.92 11.30
CA ILE A 123 -6.72 -23.95 11.14
C ILE A 123 -7.29 -22.52 11.26
N GLN A 124 -6.80 -21.69 12.18
CA GLN A 124 -7.29 -20.34 12.40
C GLN A 124 -6.87 -19.39 11.27
N ILE A 125 -5.61 -19.37 10.86
CA ILE A 125 -5.12 -18.53 9.75
C ILE A 125 -5.59 -19.08 8.40
N GLY A 126 -5.46 -20.39 8.18
CA GLY A 126 -5.93 -21.05 6.96
C GLY A 126 -7.45 -20.95 6.81
N GLY A 127 -8.19 -21.14 7.93
CA GLY A 127 -9.63 -20.92 7.96
C GLY A 127 -10.00 -19.49 7.57
N THR A 128 -9.31 -18.48 8.10
CA THR A 128 -9.56 -17.08 7.78
C THR A 128 -9.22 -16.76 6.33
N VAL A 129 -8.08 -17.25 5.83
CA VAL A 129 -7.64 -17.03 4.44
C VAL A 129 -8.59 -17.68 3.44
N VAL A 130 -9.18 -18.82 3.78
CA VAL A 130 -10.17 -19.51 2.93
C VAL A 130 -11.57 -18.91 3.10
N LEU A 131 -11.98 -18.54 4.33
CA LEU A 131 -13.29 -17.98 4.60
C LEU A 131 -13.49 -16.59 3.98
N ILE A 132 -12.45 -15.74 3.95
CA ILE A 132 -12.54 -14.39 3.35
C ILE A 132 -13.00 -14.45 1.89
N PRO A 133 -12.34 -15.21 0.98
CA PRO A 133 -12.81 -15.37 -0.39
C PRO A 133 -14.21 -16.00 -0.49
N ILE A 134 -14.50 -17.01 0.33
CA ILE A 134 -15.82 -17.68 0.31
C ILE A 134 -16.91 -16.67 0.69
N ILE A 135 -16.76 -15.94 1.79
CA ILE A 135 -17.74 -14.96 2.22
C ILE A 135 -17.86 -13.82 1.18
N ALA A 136 -16.73 -13.35 0.63
CA ALA A 136 -16.76 -12.35 -0.44
C ALA A 136 -17.47 -12.85 -1.69
N PHE A 137 -17.30 -14.13 -2.06
CA PHE A 137 -18.02 -14.78 -3.15
C PHE A 137 -19.52 -14.75 -2.94
N TYR A 138 -20.01 -15.18 -1.76
CA TYR A 138 -21.42 -15.16 -1.45
C TYR A 138 -21.99 -13.74 -1.37
N PHE A 139 -21.24 -12.79 -0.82
CA PHE A 139 -21.60 -11.38 -0.83
C PHE A 139 -21.79 -10.84 -2.25
N LEU A 140 -20.88 -11.17 -3.18
CA LEU A 140 -20.98 -10.76 -4.57
C LEU A 140 -22.15 -11.47 -5.29
N LEU A 141 -22.41 -12.72 -4.95
CA LEU A 141 -23.47 -13.51 -5.54
C LEU A 141 -24.85 -12.96 -5.15
N ASP A 142 -25.08 -12.68 -3.87
CA ASP A 142 -26.36 -12.25 -3.32
C ASP A 142 -26.47 -10.71 -3.20
N TRP A 143 -25.54 -9.96 -3.77
CA TRP A 143 -25.45 -8.51 -3.65
C TRP A 143 -26.78 -7.79 -3.99
N ASP A 144 -27.37 -8.11 -5.14
CA ASP A 144 -28.59 -7.47 -5.59
C ASP A 144 -29.80 -7.85 -4.71
N ARG A 145 -29.85 -9.08 -4.24
CA ARG A 145 -30.88 -9.55 -3.32
C ARG A 145 -30.79 -8.86 -1.96
N MET A 146 -29.56 -8.69 -1.46
CA MET A 146 -29.31 -7.97 -0.20
C MET A 146 -29.73 -6.50 -0.32
N LEU A 147 -29.39 -5.82 -1.40
CA LEU A 147 -29.80 -4.43 -1.65
C LEU A 147 -31.32 -4.28 -1.76
N GLN A 148 -31.98 -5.23 -2.44
CA GLN A 148 -33.47 -5.24 -2.52
C GLN A 148 -34.12 -5.42 -1.15
N ASN A 149 -33.57 -6.29 -0.29
CA ASN A 149 -34.06 -6.48 1.07
C ASN A 149 -33.87 -5.22 1.93
N LEU A 150 -32.71 -4.56 1.83
CA LEU A 150 -32.44 -3.28 2.51
C LEU A 150 -33.42 -2.19 2.06
N ARG A 151 -33.71 -2.13 0.75
CA ARG A 151 -34.71 -1.20 0.20
C ARG A 151 -36.07 -1.37 0.83
N ARG A 152 -36.49 -2.61 1.11
CA ARG A 152 -37.80 -2.90 1.73
C ARG A 152 -37.92 -2.41 3.18
N LEU A 153 -36.83 -2.15 3.86
CA LEU A 153 -36.79 -1.61 5.22
C LEU A 153 -37.02 -0.09 5.25
N ILE A 154 -36.91 0.59 4.11
CA ILE A 154 -37.06 2.04 4.02
C ILE A 154 -38.55 2.40 4.01
N PRO A 155 -39.01 3.29 4.92
CA PRO A 155 -40.41 3.75 4.88
C PRO A 155 -40.74 4.44 3.56
N ARG A 156 -41.91 4.12 3.01
CA ARG A 156 -42.35 4.60 1.69
C ARG A 156 -42.18 6.11 1.43
N PRO A 157 -42.49 7.02 2.41
CA PRO A 157 -42.37 8.46 2.14
C PRO A 157 -40.94 8.92 1.90
N TYR A 158 -39.95 8.19 2.41
CA TYR A 158 -38.51 8.55 2.28
C TYR A 158 -37.77 7.71 1.25
N GLU A 159 -38.42 6.72 0.63
CA GLU A 159 -37.77 5.75 -0.26
C GLU A 159 -37.06 6.43 -1.45
N ALA A 160 -37.75 7.34 -2.14
CA ALA A 160 -37.23 8.00 -3.34
C ALA A 160 -35.94 8.84 -3.00
N THR A 161 -36.01 9.65 -1.97
CA THR A 161 -34.90 10.51 -1.52
C THR A 161 -33.72 9.70 -1.03
N THR A 162 -33.99 8.67 -0.20
CA THR A 162 -32.93 7.80 0.33
C THR A 162 -32.21 7.05 -0.79
N LEU A 163 -32.95 6.50 -1.76
CA LEU A 163 -32.35 5.81 -2.90
C LEU A 163 -31.53 6.72 -3.80
N GLN A 164 -31.94 7.98 -3.97
CA GLN A 164 -31.16 8.97 -4.71
C GLN A 164 -29.83 9.25 -4.00
N ILE A 165 -29.87 9.58 -2.72
CA ILE A 165 -28.66 9.84 -1.90
C ILE A 165 -27.73 8.63 -1.91
N VAL A 166 -28.25 7.41 -1.71
CA VAL A 166 -27.44 6.19 -1.72
C VAL A 166 -26.78 5.96 -3.09
N ARG A 167 -27.47 6.22 -4.20
CA ARG A 167 -26.89 6.11 -5.55
C ARG A 167 -25.78 7.13 -5.78
N GLU A 168 -25.98 8.38 -5.36
CA GLU A 168 -24.99 9.44 -5.47
C GLU A 168 -23.75 9.11 -4.61
N CYS A 169 -23.94 8.74 -3.34
CA CYS A 169 -22.85 8.27 -2.48
C CYS A 169 -22.11 7.06 -3.07
N HIS A 170 -22.86 6.09 -3.60
CA HIS A 170 -22.26 4.92 -4.24
C HIS A 170 -21.40 5.29 -5.45
N SER A 171 -21.88 6.18 -6.30
CA SER A 171 -21.12 6.63 -7.48
C SER A 171 -19.84 7.35 -7.11
N VAL A 172 -19.89 8.26 -6.13
CA VAL A 172 -18.75 9.04 -5.66
C VAL A 172 -17.73 8.18 -4.93
N LEU A 173 -18.18 7.40 -3.94
CA LEU A 173 -17.31 6.49 -3.19
C LEU A 173 -16.66 5.45 -4.11
N GLY A 174 -17.41 4.94 -5.08
CA GLY A 174 -16.91 3.98 -6.04
C GLY A 174 -15.84 4.54 -6.96
N ALA A 175 -16.05 5.74 -7.46
CA ALA A 175 -15.06 6.44 -8.28
C ALA A 175 -13.79 6.73 -7.46
N PHE A 176 -13.95 7.22 -6.22
CA PHE A 176 -12.84 7.51 -5.32
C PHE A 176 -12.00 6.27 -5.00
N VAL A 177 -12.65 5.18 -4.56
CA VAL A 177 -11.94 3.94 -4.17
C VAL A 177 -11.18 3.35 -5.37
N LYS A 178 -11.82 3.29 -6.55
CA LYS A 178 -11.17 2.79 -7.77
C LYS A 178 -10.01 3.67 -8.20
N GLY A 179 -10.20 4.99 -8.16
CA GLY A 179 -9.16 5.97 -8.46
C GLY A 179 -7.99 5.85 -7.50
N GLN A 180 -8.25 5.78 -6.18
CA GLN A 180 -7.21 5.67 -5.16
C GLN A 180 -6.41 4.37 -5.26
N PHE A 181 -7.08 3.25 -5.56
CA PHE A 181 -6.39 1.98 -5.80
C PHE A 181 -5.48 2.04 -7.03
N LEU A 182 -5.94 2.68 -8.12
CA LEU A 182 -5.14 2.86 -9.32
C LEU A 182 -3.92 3.76 -9.05
N VAL A 183 -4.13 4.88 -8.34
CA VAL A 183 -3.04 5.79 -7.93
C VAL A 183 -2.01 5.07 -7.08
N MET A 184 -2.45 4.29 -6.09
CA MET A 184 -1.59 3.49 -5.22
C MET A 184 -0.69 2.54 -6.03
N LEU A 185 -1.25 1.80 -6.99
CA LEU A 185 -0.48 0.91 -7.85
C LEU A 185 0.48 1.68 -8.76
N LEU A 186 0.00 2.76 -9.38
CA LEU A 186 0.80 3.56 -10.29
C LEU A 186 1.98 4.22 -9.58
N LEU A 187 1.74 4.84 -8.42
CA LEU A 187 2.79 5.44 -7.60
C LEU A 187 3.78 4.39 -7.09
N GLY A 188 3.29 3.23 -6.67
CA GLY A 188 4.15 2.11 -6.28
C GLY A 188 5.12 1.71 -7.39
N VAL A 189 4.62 1.60 -8.62
CA VAL A 189 5.46 1.31 -9.80
C VAL A 189 6.41 2.46 -10.12
N VAL A 190 5.92 3.70 -10.14
CA VAL A 190 6.76 4.89 -10.45
C VAL A 190 7.90 5.02 -9.44
N TYR A 191 7.61 4.91 -8.15
CA TYR A 191 8.63 5.00 -7.11
C TYR A 191 9.59 3.80 -7.16
N ALA A 192 9.09 2.57 -7.27
CA ALA A 192 9.92 1.38 -7.32
C ALA A 192 10.87 1.40 -8.53
N VAL A 193 10.34 1.67 -9.73
CA VAL A 193 11.15 1.72 -10.96
C VAL A 193 12.08 2.93 -10.94
N GLY A 194 11.58 4.11 -10.56
CA GLY A 194 12.37 5.32 -10.51
C GLY A 194 13.57 5.21 -9.56
N LEU A 195 13.36 4.72 -8.34
CA LEU A 195 14.44 4.54 -7.37
C LEU A 195 15.43 3.44 -7.81
N GLN A 196 14.95 2.40 -8.47
CA GLN A 196 15.81 1.34 -9.01
C GLN A 196 16.68 1.82 -10.19
N LEU A 197 16.14 2.71 -11.05
CA LEU A 197 16.90 3.33 -12.14
C LEU A 197 18.02 4.27 -11.64
N ILE A 198 17.84 4.88 -10.47
CA ILE A 198 18.89 5.67 -9.80
C ILE A 198 20.00 4.75 -9.24
N GLY A 199 19.75 3.45 -9.15
CA GLY A 199 20.67 2.47 -8.59
C GLY A 199 20.51 2.27 -7.09
N LEU A 200 19.37 2.71 -6.50
CA LEU A 200 19.11 2.50 -5.07
C LEU A 200 18.74 1.03 -4.82
N GLU A 201 19.61 0.30 -4.13
CA GLU A 201 19.49 -1.15 -3.88
C GLU A 201 18.17 -1.52 -3.18
N VAL A 202 17.70 -0.68 -2.25
CA VAL A 202 16.43 -0.87 -1.53
C VAL A 202 15.26 -0.15 -2.17
N GLY A 203 15.44 0.37 -3.38
CA GLY A 203 14.48 1.23 -4.08
C GLY A 203 13.12 0.56 -4.31
N LEU A 204 13.09 -0.74 -4.59
CA LEU A 204 11.85 -1.47 -4.81
C LEU A 204 11.00 -1.57 -3.53
N ILE A 205 11.62 -1.90 -2.38
CA ILE A 205 10.90 -1.98 -1.10
C ILE A 205 10.34 -0.61 -0.74
N ILE A 206 11.17 0.44 -0.83
CA ILE A 206 10.75 1.81 -0.54
C ILE A 206 9.60 2.22 -1.46
N GLY A 207 9.73 1.97 -2.76
CA GLY A 207 8.69 2.29 -3.74
C GLY A 207 7.37 1.56 -3.49
N MET A 208 7.43 0.27 -3.15
CA MET A 208 6.23 -0.51 -2.79
C MET A 208 5.57 -0.01 -1.51
N VAL A 209 6.36 0.25 -0.46
CA VAL A 209 5.84 0.76 0.82
C VAL A 209 5.25 2.15 0.63
N ALA A 210 5.92 3.04 -0.09
CA ALA A 210 5.42 4.36 -0.43
C ALA A 210 4.12 4.29 -1.27
N GLY A 211 4.09 3.40 -2.28
CA GLY A 211 2.89 3.16 -3.08
C GLY A 211 1.72 2.66 -2.24
N LEU A 212 1.93 1.69 -1.34
CA LEU A 212 0.90 1.21 -0.43
C LEU A 212 0.45 2.29 0.57
N ALA A 213 1.38 3.08 1.11
CA ALA A 213 1.08 4.19 2.00
C ALA A 213 0.28 5.31 1.31
N SER A 214 0.37 5.42 -0.03
CA SER A 214 -0.42 6.36 -0.83
C SER A 214 -1.93 6.06 -0.86
N ILE A 215 -2.41 5.02 -0.16
CA ILE A 215 -3.84 4.85 0.13
C ILE A 215 -4.38 6.06 0.90
N ILE A 216 -3.53 6.72 1.68
CA ILE A 216 -3.78 8.01 2.29
C ILE A 216 -3.01 9.05 1.46
N PRO A 217 -3.72 10.03 0.85
CA PRO A 217 -3.06 11.07 0.05
C PRO A 217 -1.89 11.72 0.78
N TYR A 218 -0.81 11.99 0.08
CA TYR A 218 0.46 12.57 0.57
C TYR A 218 1.27 11.72 1.56
N LEU A 219 0.68 10.72 2.22
CA LEU A 219 1.42 9.89 3.19
C LEU A 219 2.49 9.04 2.50
N GLY A 220 2.17 8.50 1.32
CA GLY A 220 3.12 7.74 0.51
C GLY A 220 4.34 8.55 0.11
N PHE A 221 4.13 9.80 -0.31
CA PHE A 221 5.21 10.74 -0.60
C PHE A 221 6.08 11.00 0.64
N ALA A 222 5.46 11.35 1.78
CA ALA A 222 6.20 11.71 2.99
C ALA A 222 7.07 10.54 3.50
N VAL A 223 6.47 9.35 3.64
CA VAL A 223 7.19 8.16 4.10
C VAL A 223 8.24 7.73 3.08
N GLY A 224 7.89 7.75 1.80
CA GLY A 224 8.78 7.31 0.73
C GLY A 224 10.00 8.20 0.57
N ILE A 225 9.83 9.53 0.55
CA ILE A 225 10.96 10.47 0.37
C ILE A 225 11.92 10.41 1.55
N ILE A 226 11.41 10.33 2.78
CA ILE A 226 12.25 10.20 3.98
C ILE A 226 13.07 8.91 3.91
N ALA A 227 12.43 7.78 3.64
CA ALA A 227 13.11 6.50 3.53
C ALA A 227 14.14 6.46 2.39
N ALA A 228 13.80 7.04 1.22
CA ALA A 228 14.68 7.08 0.07
C ALA A 228 15.89 7.99 0.28
N VAL A 229 15.71 9.15 0.92
CA VAL A 229 16.82 10.05 1.27
C VAL A 229 17.76 9.36 2.26
N ILE A 230 17.24 8.75 3.32
CA ILE A 230 18.06 8.02 4.29
C ILE A 230 18.83 6.89 3.60
N ALA A 231 18.17 6.08 2.77
CA ALA A 231 18.80 4.99 2.05
C ALA A 231 19.86 5.49 1.05
N SER A 232 19.60 6.61 0.36
CA SER A 232 20.55 7.24 -0.55
C SER A 232 21.81 7.74 0.17
N LEU A 233 21.64 8.37 1.33
CA LEU A 233 22.76 8.81 2.16
C LEU A 233 23.62 7.63 2.65
N PHE A 234 23.01 6.51 3.01
CA PHE A 234 23.74 5.32 3.47
C PHE A 234 24.45 4.58 2.33
N GLN A 235 23.90 4.62 1.11
CA GLN A 235 24.46 3.90 -0.02
C GLN A 235 25.51 4.72 -0.78
N PHE A 236 25.25 6.02 -1.01
CA PHE A 236 26.08 6.88 -1.86
C PHE A 236 26.82 7.98 -1.07
N GLY A 237 26.58 8.08 0.26
CA GLY A 237 27.10 9.19 1.07
C GLY A 237 26.41 10.51 0.72
N MET A 238 27.11 11.63 0.91
CA MET A 238 26.60 12.98 0.65
C MET A 238 26.70 13.37 -0.83
N ASP A 239 26.23 12.49 -1.73
CA ASP A 239 26.22 12.78 -3.17
C ASP A 239 24.95 13.54 -3.58
N TRP A 240 25.12 14.83 -3.84
CA TRP A 240 24.04 15.71 -4.29
C TRP A 240 23.32 15.24 -5.55
N THR A 241 24.03 14.51 -6.44
CA THR A 241 23.47 14.00 -7.68
C THR A 241 22.38 12.98 -7.40
N HIS A 242 22.65 11.99 -6.55
CA HIS A 242 21.68 10.96 -6.19
C HIS A 242 20.52 11.52 -5.36
N LEU A 243 20.79 12.48 -4.44
CA LEU A 243 19.74 13.15 -3.68
C LEU A 243 18.78 13.95 -4.57
N LEU A 244 19.32 14.67 -5.56
CA LEU A 244 18.47 15.38 -6.54
C LEU A 244 17.65 14.42 -7.40
N LEU A 245 18.23 13.30 -7.85
CA LEU A 245 17.50 12.29 -8.62
C LEU A 245 16.37 11.65 -7.80
N VAL A 246 16.60 11.35 -6.53
CA VAL A 246 15.53 10.92 -5.61
C VAL A 246 14.43 11.96 -5.55
N GLY A 247 14.78 13.25 -5.37
CA GLY A 247 13.80 14.34 -5.40
C GLY A 247 12.99 14.39 -6.70
N VAL A 248 13.64 14.22 -7.86
CA VAL A 248 12.96 14.19 -9.16
C VAL A 248 11.97 13.04 -9.27
N VAL A 249 12.30 11.82 -8.82
CA VAL A 249 11.39 10.68 -8.83
C VAL A 249 10.15 10.97 -8.00
N PHE A 250 10.32 11.53 -6.80
CA PHE A 250 9.19 11.88 -5.95
C PHE A 250 8.38 13.06 -6.48
N MET A 251 9.00 14.01 -7.15
CA MET A 251 8.29 15.10 -7.87
C MET A 251 7.44 14.58 -9.01
N ILE A 252 7.94 13.61 -9.79
CA ILE A 252 7.15 12.93 -10.83
C ILE A 252 5.95 12.23 -10.20
N GLY A 253 6.14 11.51 -9.08
CA GLY A 253 5.05 10.87 -8.36
C GLY A 253 4.01 11.87 -7.87
N GLN A 254 4.42 13.02 -7.32
CA GLN A 254 3.51 14.08 -6.91
C GLN A 254 2.73 14.68 -8.07
N ALA A 255 3.37 14.85 -9.24
CA ALA A 255 2.67 15.33 -10.43
C ALA A 255 1.59 14.32 -10.88
N VAL A 256 1.90 13.02 -10.84
CA VAL A 256 0.93 11.95 -11.13
C VAL A 256 -0.21 11.99 -10.12
N GLU A 257 0.07 12.05 -8.81
CA GLU A 257 -0.95 12.13 -7.76
C GLU A 257 -1.85 13.36 -7.93
N ALA A 258 -1.29 14.53 -8.22
CA ALA A 258 -2.03 15.76 -8.42
C ALA A 258 -3.00 15.68 -9.62
N ILE A 259 -2.60 15.07 -10.74
CA ILE A 259 -3.45 14.87 -11.92
C ILE A 259 -4.68 14.00 -11.56
N PHE A 260 -4.45 12.91 -10.83
CA PHE A 260 -5.54 12.02 -10.41
C PHE A 260 -6.44 12.64 -9.34
N CYS A 261 -5.86 13.32 -8.34
CA CYS A 261 -6.62 14.02 -7.31
C CYS A 261 -7.48 15.15 -7.89
N SER A 262 -6.99 15.93 -8.85
CA SER A 262 -7.76 17.02 -9.44
C SER A 262 -9.04 16.53 -10.13
N HIS A 263 -8.98 15.35 -10.74
CA HIS A 263 -10.16 14.73 -11.36
C HIS A 263 -11.20 14.26 -10.33
N SER A 264 -10.76 13.70 -9.20
CA SER A 264 -11.64 13.27 -8.10
C SER A 264 -12.22 14.44 -7.32
N TYR A 265 -11.46 15.52 -7.12
CA TYR A 265 -11.91 16.71 -6.39
C TYR A 265 -13.04 17.46 -7.11
N SER A 266 -13.03 17.49 -8.43
CA SER A 266 -14.12 18.12 -9.21
C SER A 266 -15.45 17.42 -8.99
N VAL A 267 -15.47 16.10 -8.88
CA VAL A 267 -16.67 15.31 -8.63
C VAL A 267 -17.19 15.52 -7.20
N ILE A 268 -16.29 15.52 -6.20
CA ILE A 268 -16.65 15.72 -4.79
C ILE A 268 -17.21 17.12 -4.55
N LYS A 269 -16.62 18.16 -5.17
CA LYS A 269 -17.08 19.54 -5.06
C LYS A 269 -18.46 19.74 -5.67
N LEU A 270 -18.75 19.07 -6.78
CA LEU A 270 -20.06 19.11 -7.44
C LEU A 270 -21.14 18.49 -6.55
N VAL A 271 -20.84 17.34 -5.91
CA VAL A 271 -21.77 16.66 -5.00
C VAL A 271 -22.02 17.45 -3.73
N PHE A 272 -20.98 18.07 -3.14
CA PHE A 272 -21.15 18.96 -1.98
C PHE A 272 -22.00 20.19 -2.32
N HIS A 273 -21.84 20.75 -3.50
CA HIS A 273 -22.64 21.89 -3.95
C HIS A 273 -24.10 21.51 -4.18
N LEU A 274 -24.35 20.34 -4.75
CA LEU A 274 -25.71 19.79 -4.94
C LEU A 274 -26.36 19.45 -3.59
N LEU A 275 -25.63 18.87 -2.63
CA LEU A 275 -26.11 18.60 -1.27
C LEU A 275 -26.44 19.89 -0.50
N GLN A 276 -25.62 20.92 -0.61
CA GLN A 276 -25.90 22.24 -0.02
C GLN A 276 -27.14 22.89 -0.64
N LEU A 277 -27.31 22.81 -1.96
CA LEU A 277 -28.52 23.30 -2.62
C LEU A 277 -29.76 22.55 -2.18
N TYR A 278 -29.65 21.22 -1.93
CA TYR A 278 -30.78 20.39 -1.52
C TYR A 278 -31.16 20.55 -0.04
N LEU A 279 -30.22 20.97 0.80
CA LEU A 279 -30.48 21.30 2.23
C LEU A 279 -31.05 22.72 2.43
N LEU A 280 -30.97 23.58 1.40
CA LEU A 280 -31.46 24.96 1.42
C LEU A 280 -32.90 25.09 0.86
N PHE A 281 -33.44 24.05 0.24
CA PHE A 281 -34.82 23.94 -0.22
C PHE A 281 -35.58 22.84 0.55
#